data_e0e1af37984442afba45889ae089b2ce
#
_entry.id   e0e1af37984442afba45889ae089b2ce
#
_cell.length_a   1.000
_cell.length_b   1.000
_cell.length_c   1.000
_cell.angle_alpha   90.00
_cell.angle_beta   90.00
_cell.angle_gamma   90.00
#
_symmetry.space_group_name_H-M   'P 1'
#
loop_
_entity.id
_entity.type
_entity.pdbx_description
1 polymer ?
#
loop_
_entity_poly.entity_id
_entity_poly.type
_entity_poly.pdbx_seq_one_letter_code
_entity_poly.pdbx_strand_id
1 'polypeptide(L)'
;KLLRNWSINSAEIVITPSDHLKSFVSGLGFSNKILKINNGVDITDIKKTNIHKADVNLLIISRLVVQKNINIVIEAIGLLDDRNLKLSIIGEGGEFSKLEGLIHDLNLQNRVQLLGKIDSNRISQFLLTADIFIQASDYEGLPHSVLEAINYEVPILSTEVGGCKDLLNDGERGFIIPIPPDKKIIAENILFIINNKEESTKRAHAAKAFISKEYNFSVQANQYMEIFLQNEKIEL
;
A
#
# COMPACT_ATOMS: atom_id res chain seq x y z
N LYS A 1 -12.33 22.94 -9.37
CA LYS A 1 -12.84 22.15 -10.54
C LYS A 1 -12.44 22.80 -11.87
N LEU A 2 -12.67 24.12 -12.09
CA LEU A 2 -12.39 24.81 -13.35
C LEU A 2 -10.91 24.70 -13.78
N LEU A 3 -9.94 25.01 -12.91
CA LEU A 3 -8.51 24.91 -13.21
C LEU A 3 -8.09 23.47 -13.52
N ARG A 4 -8.57 22.48 -12.77
CA ARG A 4 -8.30 21.07 -13.05
C ARG A 4 -8.80 20.67 -14.44
N ASN A 5 -10.03 21.01 -14.77
CA ASN A 5 -10.62 20.67 -16.07
C ASN A 5 -9.88 21.37 -17.22
N TRP A 6 -9.48 22.63 -17.02
CA TRP A 6 -8.67 23.35 -18.00
C TRP A 6 -7.31 22.68 -18.22
N SER A 7 -6.59 22.34 -17.14
CA SER A 7 -5.29 21.68 -17.26
C SER A 7 -5.37 20.33 -17.99
N ILE A 8 -6.41 19.53 -17.67
CA ILE A 8 -6.59 18.23 -18.34
C ILE A 8 -6.92 18.46 -19.83
N ASN A 9 -7.83 19.35 -20.16
CA ASN A 9 -8.20 19.63 -21.56
C ASN A 9 -7.08 20.22 -22.41
N SER A 10 -6.13 20.93 -21.79
CA SER A 10 -4.99 21.51 -22.49
C SER A 10 -3.81 20.52 -22.65
N ALA A 11 -3.89 19.36 -22.03
CA ALA A 11 -2.86 18.33 -22.14
C ALA A 11 -3.09 17.50 -23.41
N GLU A 12 -2.05 17.21 -24.15
CA GLU A 12 -2.08 16.30 -25.29
C GLU A 12 -2.27 14.85 -24.83
N ILE A 13 -1.54 14.48 -23.77
CA ILE A 13 -1.60 13.16 -23.14
C ILE A 13 -1.79 13.34 -21.65
N VAL A 14 -2.67 12.53 -21.05
CA VAL A 14 -2.85 12.43 -19.60
C VAL A 14 -2.33 11.08 -19.14
N ILE A 15 -1.41 11.07 -18.18
CA ILE A 15 -0.82 9.84 -17.64
C ILE A 15 -1.40 9.59 -16.23
N THR A 16 -1.77 8.34 -15.99
CA THR A 16 -2.32 7.89 -14.69
C THR A 16 -1.55 6.66 -14.18
N PRO A 17 -1.32 6.53 -12.86
CA PRO A 17 -0.52 5.44 -12.30
C PRO A 17 -1.27 4.13 -12.05
N SER A 18 -2.58 4.06 -12.35
CA SER A 18 -3.39 2.86 -12.16
C SER A 18 -4.59 2.81 -13.11
N ASP A 19 -5.13 1.62 -13.36
CA ASP A 19 -6.33 1.45 -14.19
C ASP A 19 -7.56 2.10 -13.54
N HIS A 20 -7.65 2.07 -12.21
CA HIS A 20 -8.70 2.77 -11.47
C HIS A 20 -8.70 4.27 -11.78
N LEU A 21 -7.54 4.95 -11.70
CA LEU A 21 -7.44 6.39 -12.00
C LEU A 21 -7.64 6.66 -13.49
N LYS A 22 -7.17 5.79 -14.37
CA LYS A 22 -7.43 5.88 -15.82
C LYS A 22 -8.93 5.87 -16.09
N SER A 23 -9.66 4.90 -15.54
CA SER A 23 -11.11 4.79 -15.69
C SER A 23 -11.85 5.99 -15.10
N PHE A 24 -11.41 6.47 -13.93
CA PHE A 24 -11.97 7.66 -13.31
C PHE A 24 -11.81 8.92 -14.19
N VAL A 25 -10.60 9.16 -14.73
CA VAL A 25 -10.33 10.32 -15.59
C VAL A 25 -11.09 10.19 -16.91
N SER A 26 -11.15 8.99 -17.51
CA SER A 26 -11.94 8.72 -18.72
C SER A 26 -13.42 9.02 -18.52
N GLY A 27 -13.98 8.66 -17.35
CA GLY A 27 -15.37 8.93 -16.98
C GLY A 27 -15.70 10.42 -16.80
N LEU A 28 -14.70 11.30 -16.72
CA LEU A 28 -14.92 12.77 -16.67
C LEU A 28 -15.23 13.39 -18.04
N GLY A 29 -15.19 12.61 -19.13
CA GLY A 29 -15.59 13.06 -20.47
C GLY A 29 -14.51 13.86 -21.20
N PHE A 30 -13.23 13.73 -20.86
CA PHE A 30 -12.14 14.37 -21.59
C PHE A 30 -11.83 13.60 -22.87
N SER A 31 -11.51 14.35 -23.95
CA SER A 31 -11.18 13.78 -25.28
C SER A 31 -9.70 13.39 -25.44
N ASN A 32 -8.87 13.71 -24.45
CA ASN A 32 -7.44 13.48 -24.49
C ASN A 32 -7.08 11.99 -24.49
N LYS A 33 -5.92 11.67 -25.04
CA LYS A 33 -5.34 10.33 -24.90
C LYS A 33 -4.92 10.09 -23.44
N ILE A 34 -5.56 9.11 -22.78
CA ILE A 34 -5.26 8.77 -21.40
C ILE A 34 -4.47 7.47 -21.39
N LEU A 35 -3.25 7.53 -20.88
CA LEU A 35 -2.34 6.38 -20.77
C LEU A 35 -2.15 5.99 -19.31
N LYS A 36 -1.95 4.70 -19.08
CA LYS A 36 -1.47 4.21 -17.79
C LYS A 36 0.05 4.01 -17.86
N ILE A 37 0.78 4.63 -16.94
CA ILE A 37 2.17 4.31 -16.63
C ILE A 37 2.24 4.07 -15.14
N ASN A 38 2.58 2.85 -14.76
CA ASN A 38 2.70 2.46 -13.36
C ASN A 38 3.82 3.25 -12.67
N ASN A 39 3.62 3.59 -11.38
CA ASN A 39 4.72 4.12 -10.58
C ASN A 39 5.81 3.06 -10.42
N GLY A 40 7.06 3.44 -10.65
CA GLY A 40 8.20 2.55 -10.44
C GLY A 40 8.58 2.47 -8.95
N VAL A 41 9.14 1.34 -8.58
CA VAL A 41 9.85 1.12 -7.33
C VAL A 41 11.23 0.55 -7.62
N ASP A 42 12.21 0.89 -6.80
CA ASP A 42 13.55 0.35 -6.92
C ASP A 42 13.55 -1.12 -6.41
N ILE A 43 13.68 -2.05 -7.36
CA ILE A 43 13.61 -3.47 -7.05
C ILE A 43 14.94 -3.91 -6.44
N THR A 44 14.88 -4.37 -5.22
CA THR A 44 16.03 -4.84 -4.45
C THR A 44 15.96 -6.35 -4.21
N ASP A 45 17.09 -7.03 -4.42
CA ASP A 45 17.24 -8.44 -4.06
C ASP A 45 17.52 -8.56 -2.56
N ILE A 46 16.45 -8.50 -1.77
CA ILE A 46 16.54 -8.60 -0.32
C ILE A 46 16.23 -10.03 0.09
N LYS A 47 17.17 -10.65 0.78
CA LYS A 47 16.92 -11.91 1.46
C LYS A 47 16.44 -11.59 2.88
N LYS A 48 15.14 -11.80 3.16
CA LYS A 48 14.69 -11.85 4.55
C LYS A 48 15.48 -12.93 5.28
N THR A 49 16.25 -12.54 6.28
CA THR A 49 16.84 -13.51 7.21
C THR A 49 15.71 -14.05 8.08
N ASN A 50 15.50 -15.37 8.06
CA ASN A 50 14.60 -16.05 8.99
C ASN A 50 15.14 -15.91 10.41
N ILE A 51 14.89 -14.78 11.04
CA ILE A 51 15.13 -14.61 12.47
C ILE A 51 13.91 -15.21 13.15
N HIS A 52 14.13 -16.29 13.91
CA HIS A 52 13.09 -16.80 14.82
C HIS A 52 12.78 -15.71 15.85
N LYS A 53 11.69 -15.00 15.63
CA LYS A 53 11.19 -13.96 16.53
C LYS A 53 10.08 -14.53 17.39
N ALA A 54 10.06 -14.12 18.66
CA ALA A 54 8.92 -14.40 19.54
C ALA A 54 7.70 -13.54 19.14
N ASP A 55 7.93 -12.33 18.65
CA ASP A 55 6.89 -11.37 18.29
C ASP A 55 6.54 -11.43 16.79
N VAL A 56 5.24 -11.26 16.50
CA VAL A 56 4.70 -11.05 15.17
C VAL A 56 4.57 -9.54 14.94
N ASN A 57 5.28 -9.01 13.96
CA ASN A 57 5.37 -7.58 13.68
C ASN A 57 4.43 -7.18 12.55
N LEU A 58 3.41 -6.41 12.90
CA LEU A 58 2.49 -5.77 11.98
C LEU A 58 2.99 -4.34 11.67
N LEU A 59 2.83 -3.88 10.44
CA LEU A 59 3.34 -2.60 9.99
C LEU A 59 2.28 -1.81 9.22
N ILE A 60 2.14 -0.54 9.56
CA ILE A 60 1.42 0.47 8.78
C ILE A 60 2.39 1.61 8.46
N ILE A 61 2.45 2.03 7.20
CA ILE A 61 3.19 3.23 6.78
C ILE A 61 2.23 4.11 5.98
N SER A 62 1.74 5.19 6.59
CA SER A 62 0.79 6.09 5.94
C SER A 62 0.67 7.44 6.63
N ARG A 63 0.03 8.43 5.98
CA ARG A 63 -0.42 9.64 6.66
C ARG A 63 -1.50 9.29 7.68
N LEU A 64 -1.46 9.93 8.84
CA LEU A 64 -2.46 9.71 9.91
C LEU A 64 -3.67 10.62 9.69
N VAL A 65 -4.54 10.21 8.78
CA VAL A 65 -5.79 10.90 8.40
C VAL A 65 -6.96 9.92 8.41
N VAL A 66 -8.19 10.43 8.60
CA VAL A 66 -9.41 9.63 8.78
C VAL A 66 -9.55 8.53 7.72
N GLN A 67 -9.36 8.87 6.45
CA GLN A 67 -9.52 7.92 5.32
C GLN A 67 -8.59 6.70 5.34
N LYS A 68 -7.59 6.66 6.24
CA LYS A 68 -6.68 5.52 6.39
C LYS A 68 -7.18 4.47 7.37
N ASN A 69 -8.25 4.77 8.10
CA ASN A 69 -8.93 3.83 9.02
C ASN A 69 -7.99 3.12 10.02
N ILE A 70 -6.92 3.82 10.46
CA ILE A 70 -5.92 3.24 11.37
C ILE A 70 -6.57 2.88 12.70
N ASN A 71 -7.57 3.65 13.14
CA ASN A 71 -8.37 3.37 14.33
C ASN A 71 -9.03 1.98 14.26
N ILE A 72 -9.57 1.59 13.09
CA ILE A 72 -10.21 0.27 12.90
C ILE A 72 -9.17 -0.85 13.03
N VAL A 73 -7.94 -0.64 12.54
CA VAL A 73 -6.85 -1.61 12.71
C VAL A 73 -6.45 -1.71 14.18
N ILE A 74 -6.30 -0.59 14.91
CA ILE A 74 -6.01 -0.59 16.35
C ILE A 74 -7.10 -1.33 17.12
N GLU A 75 -8.38 -1.09 16.82
CA GLU A 75 -9.48 -1.82 17.41
C GLU A 75 -9.44 -3.31 17.09
N ALA A 76 -9.03 -3.71 15.88
CA ALA A 76 -8.83 -5.11 15.51
C ALA A 76 -7.74 -5.77 16.36
N ILE A 77 -6.61 -5.07 16.60
CA ILE A 77 -5.58 -5.56 17.54
C ILE A 77 -6.12 -5.75 18.94
N GLY A 78 -7.03 -4.88 19.38
CA GLY A 78 -7.72 -5.01 20.68
C GLY A 78 -8.59 -6.25 20.81
N LEU A 79 -9.10 -6.80 19.71
CA LEU A 79 -9.89 -8.05 19.72
C LEU A 79 -9.01 -9.32 19.84
N LEU A 80 -7.72 -9.20 19.55
CA LEU A 80 -6.78 -10.33 19.53
C LEU A 80 -6.09 -10.44 20.90
N ASP A 81 -6.29 -11.56 21.59
CA ASP A 81 -5.63 -11.85 22.87
C ASP A 81 -4.27 -12.54 22.66
N ASP A 82 -3.38 -11.91 21.89
CA ASP A 82 -2.02 -12.36 21.70
C ASP A 82 -1.04 -11.24 22.04
N ARG A 83 -0.29 -11.42 23.13
CA ARG A 83 0.70 -10.45 23.61
C ARG A 83 1.93 -10.33 22.70
N ASN A 84 2.16 -11.31 21.83
CA ASN A 84 3.27 -11.28 20.89
C ASN A 84 2.96 -10.50 19.62
N LEU A 85 1.69 -10.10 19.38
CA LEU A 85 1.32 -9.22 18.29
C LEU A 85 1.76 -7.79 18.56
N LYS A 86 2.62 -7.23 17.73
CA LYS A 86 3.12 -5.85 17.80
C LYS A 86 2.75 -5.10 16.53
N LEU A 87 2.10 -3.96 16.67
CA LEU A 87 1.76 -3.07 15.56
C LEU A 87 2.62 -1.80 15.62
N SER A 88 3.44 -1.59 14.60
CA SER A 88 4.17 -0.34 14.39
C SER A 88 3.43 0.51 13.36
N ILE A 89 3.14 1.77 13.69
CA ILE A 89 2.47 2.73 12.83
C ILE A 89 3.44 3.88 12.57
N ILE A 90 3.88 4.00 11.30
CA ILE A 90 4.81 5.03 10.84
C ILE A 90 4.04 6.07 10.04
N GLY A 91 4.22 7.33 10.40
CA GLY A 91 3.66 8.48 9.71
C GLY A 91 3.22 9.58 10.64
N GLU A 92 2.72 10.67 10.05
CA GLU A 92 2.22 11.85 10.76
C GLU A 92 0.90 12.31 10.15
N GLY A 93 0.13 13.08 10.91
CA GLY A 93 -1.15 13.63 10.46
C GLY A 93 -2.07 14.02 11.60
N GLY A 94 -3.21 14.61 11.26
CA GLY A 94 -4.16 15.19 12.21
C GLY A 94 -4.82 14.19 13.15
N GLU A 95 -4.77 12.89 12.87
CA GLU A 95 -5.36 11.86 13.72
C GLU A 95 -4.42 11.35 14.83
N PHE A 96 -3.15 11.82 14.88
CA PHE A 96 -2.14 11.30 15.82
C PHE A 96 -2.65 11.23 17.26
N SER A 97 -3.11 12.35 17.82
CA SER A 97 -3.56 12.41 19.22
C SER A 97 -4.80 11.57 19.50
N LYS A 98 -5.70 11.42 18.51
CA LYS A 98 -6.88 10.55 18.65
C LYS A 98 -6.49 9.08 18.65
N LEU A 99 -5.54 8.69 17.80
CA LEU A 99 -5.03 7.32 17.76
C LEU A 99 -4.26 6.98 19.04
N GLU A 100 -3.48 7.92 19.58
CA GLU A 100 -2.79 7.77 20.87
C GLU A 100 -3.79 7.58 22.02
N GLY A 101 -4.86 8.38 22.08
CA GLY A 101 -5.95 8.22 23.02
C GLY A 101 -6.62 6.85 22.90
N LEU A 102 -6.93 6.41 21.70
CA LEU A 102 -7.53 5.09 21.44
C LEU A 102 -6.64 3.93 21.93
N ILE A 103 -5.33 4.01 21.68
CA ILE A 103 -4.36 3.02 22.17
C ILE A 103 -4.39 2.94 23.69
N HIS A 104 -4.48 4.10 24.37
CA HIS A 104 -4.58 4.18 25.82
C HIS A 104 -5.90 3.58 26.33
N ASP A 105 -7.03 3.97 25.76
CA ASP A 105 -8.37 3.53 26.17
C ASP A 105 -8.54 2.00 26.04
N LEU A 106 -7.88 1.41 25.04
CA LEU A 106 -7.88 -0.04 24.81
C LEU A 106 -6.75 -0.78 25.55
N ASN A 107 -5.92 -0.10 26.35
CA ASN A 107 -4.78 -0.66 27.06
C ASN A 107 -3.77 -1.38 26.15
N LEU A 108 -3.52 -0.82 24.96
CA LEU A 108 -2.66 -1.43 23.92
C LEU A 108 -1.24 -0.84 23.86
N GLN A 109 -0.80 -0.01 24.82
CA GLN A 109 0.50 0.70 24.77
C GLN A 109 1.71 -0.24 24.64
N ASN A 110 1.59 -1.48 25.13
CA ASN A 110 2.62 -2.51 25.02
C ASN A 110 2.61 -3.27 23.66
N ARG A 111 1.59 -3.04 22.83
CA ARG A 111 1.36 -3.77 21.57
C ARG A 111 1.28 -2.87 20.34
N VAL A 112 0.90 -1.62 20.50
CA VAL A 112 0.72 -0.66 19.41
C VAL A 112 1.58 0.57 19.66
N GLN A 113 2.40 0.94 18.69
CA GLN A 113 3.30 2.09 18.76
C GLN A 113 3.07 3.04 17.59
N LEU A 114 2.84 4.32 17.90
CA LEU A 114 2.87 5.44 16.95
C LEU A 114 4.31 5.96 16.90
N LEU A 115 5.01 5.70 15.81
CA LEU A 115 6.44 6.02 15.68
C LEU A 115 6.69 7.42 15.08
N GLY A 116 5.61 8.12 14.67
CA GLY A 116 5.74 9.40 13.99
C GLY A 116 6.39 9.25 12.62
N LYS A 117 6.93 10.35 12.10
CA LYS A 117 7.67 10.35 10.83
C LYS A 117 9.04 9.73 11.01
N ILE A 118 9.37 8.79 10.16
CA ILE A 118 10.68 8.13 10.09
C ILE A 118 11.33 8.46 8.74
N ASP A 119 12.64 8.69 8.76
CA ASP A 119 13.41 8.94 7.54
C ASP A 119 13.35 7.73 6.60
N SER A 120 13.25 8.00 5.30
CA SER A 120 13.08 6.97 4.27
C SER A 120 14.18 5.89 4.28
N ASN A 121 15.41 6.26 4.61
CA ASN A 121 16.54 5.33 4.73
C ASN A 121 16.42 4.32 5.89
N ARG A 122 15.52 4.58 6.86
CA ARG A 122 15.25 3.71 8.00
C ARG A 122 14.00 2.84 7.82
N ILE A 123 13.16 3.15 6.84
CA ILE A 123 11.91 2.39 6.55
C ILE A 123 12.23 0.93 6.23
N SER A 124 13.33 0.69 5.52
CA SER A 124 13.80 -0.67 5.17
C SER A 124 13.94 -1.59 6.37
N GLN A 125 14.37 -1.08 7.53
CA GLN A 125 14.56 -1.86 8.75
C GLN A 125 13.22 -2.40 9.29
N PHE A 126 12.15 -1.61 9.18
CA PHE A 126 10.81 -2.04 9.56
C PHE A 126 10.24 -3.06 8.57
N LEU A 127 10.42 -2.82 7.27
CA LEU A 127 9.96 -3.74 6.22
C LEU A 127 10.66 -5.10 6.30
N LEU A 128 11.97 -5.13 6.58
CA LEU A 128 12.73 -6.38 6.77
C LEU A 128 12.20 -7.22 7.93
N THR A 129 11.64 -6.56 8.94
CA THR A 129 11.19 -7.23 10.16
C THR A 129 9.67 -7.41 10.22
N ALA A 130 8.91 -6.84 9.30
CA ALA A 130 7.47 -6.98 9.25
C ALA A 130 7.04 -8.37 8.80
N ASP A 131 6.04 -8.93 9.47
CA ASP A 131 5.38 -10.18 9.12
C ASP A 131 4.11 -9.92 8.30
N ILE A 132 3.43 -8.79 8.52
CA ILE A 132 2.25 -8.34 7.76
C ILE A 132 2.31 -6.83 7.60
N PHE A 133 2.06 -6.35 6.37
CA PHE A 133 1.81 -4.94 6.09
C PHE A 133 0.31 -4.72 5.94
N ILE A 134 -0.25 -3.71 6.63
CA ILE A 134 -1.70 -3.47 6.66
C ILE A 134 -2.03 -2.11 6.05
N GLN A 135 -3.01 -2.11 5.13
CA GLN A 135 -3.57 -0.92 4.48
C GLN A 135 -5.11 -0.98 4.54
N ALA A 136 -5.74 -0.22 5.41
CA ALA A 136 -7.20 -0.24 5.62
C ALA A 136 -7.91 1.00 5.04
N SER A 137 -7.37 1.62 3.99
CA SER A 137 -7.86 2.88 3.44
C SER A 137 -9.23 2.76 2.77
N ASP A 138 -10.03 3.85 2.81
CA ASP A 138 -11.28 3.97 2.03
C ASP A 138 -10.99 4.30 0.56
N TYR A 139 -9.86 4.93 0.29
CA TYR A 139 -9.47 5.37 -1.06
C TYR A 139 -7.95 5.44 -1.20
N GLU A 140 -7.45 4.94 -2.32
CA GLU A 140 -6.05 5.06 -2.77
C GLU A 140 -5.97 5.22 -4.29
N GLY A 141 -4.93 5.92 -4.75
CA GLY A 141 -4.54 5.86 -6.15
C GLY A 141 -3.72 4.60 -6.42
N LEU A 142 -2.44 4.68 -6.12
CA LEU A 142 -1.49 3.56 -6.06
C LEU A 142 -0.56 3.82 -4.86
N PRO A 143 -0.71 3.11 -3.75
CA PRO A 143 0.04 3.40 -2.53
C PRO A 143 1.49 2.90 -2.66
N HIS A 144 2.46 3.85 -2.65
CA HIS A 144 3.89 3.53 -2.71
C HIS A 144 4.33 2.64 -1.55
N SER A 145 3.80 2.85 -0.35
CA SER A 145 4.13 2.03 0.82
C SER A 145 3.76 0.55 0.65
N VAL A 146 2.70 0.25 -0.11
CA VAL A 146 2.34 -1.14 -0.46
C VAL A 146 3.35 -1.71 -1.46
N LEU A 147 3.75 -0.95 -2.49
CA LEU A 147 4.79 -1.37 -3.42
C LEU A 147 6.12 -1.64 -2.70
N GLU A 148 6.51 -0.75 -1.78
CA GLU A 148 7.69 -0.95 -0.94
C GLU A 148 7.58 -2.22 -0.10
N ALA A 149 6.45 -2.45 0.57
CA ALA A 149 6.24 -3.65 1.37
C ALA A 149 6.28 -4.95 0.53
N ILE A 150 5.68 -4.94 -0.66
CA ILE A 150 5.77 -6.05 -1.62
C ILE A 150 7.23 -6.27 -2.04
N ASN A 151 8.00 -5.20 -2.26
CA ASN A 151 9.41 -5.30 -2.63
C ASN A 151 10.25 -6.00 -1.57
N TYR A 152 9.85 -5.93 -0.30
CA TYR A 152 10.45 -6.65 0.83
C TYR A 152 9.78 -8.00 1.11
N GLU A 153 8.95 -8.50 0.19
CA GLU A 153 8.22 -9.78 0.34
C GLU A 153 7.43 -9.86 1.66
N VAL A 154 6.85 -8.71 2.08
CA VAL A 154 5.95 -8.66 3.22
C VAL A 154 4.54 -9.05 2.75
N PRO A 155 3.86 -10.02 3.39
CA PRO A 155 2.46 -10.29 3.14
C PRO A 155 1.59 -9.04 3.32
N ILE A 156 0.74 -8.74 2.34
CA ILE A 156 -0.11 -7.55 2.34
C ILE A 156 -1.53 -7.91 2.74
N LEU A 157 -2.08 -7.18 3.71
CA LEU A 157 -3.51 -7.14 4.03
C LEU A 157 -4.04 -5.77 3.66
N SER A 158 -4.93 -5.68 2.67
CA SER A 158 -5.42 -4.39 2.18
C SER A 158 -6.91 -4.39 1.91
N THR A 159 -7.54 -3.23 2.08
CA THR A 159 -8.86 -2.98 1.52
C THR A 159 -8.81 -3.00 -0.01
N GLU A 160 -9.95 -3.33 -0.65
CA GLU A 160 -10.11 -3.40 -2.10
C GLU A 160 -10.18 -1.97 -2.73
N VAL A 161 -9.12 -1.18 -2.60
CA VAL A 161 -9.09 0.22 -3.06
C VAL A 161 -8.12 0.45 -4.21
N GLY A 162 -8.56 1.17 -5.22
CA GLY A 162 -7.71 1.74 -6.27
C GLY A 162 -6.68 0.74 -6.80
N GLY A 163 -5.42 1.16 -6.82
CA GLY A 163 -4.32 0.32 -7.29
C GLY A 163 -3.99 -0.91 -6.43
N CYS A 164 -4.50 -1.01 -5.20
CA CYS A 164 -4.32 -2.22 -4.39
C CYS A 164 -5.02 -3.43 -5.02
N LYS A 165 -6.19 -3.23 -5.64
CA LYS A 165 -6.87 -4.29 -6.38
C LYS A 165 -6.00 -4.82 -7.52
N ASP A 166 -5.42 -3.92 -8.31
CA ASP A 166 -4.54 -4.27 -9.43
C ASP A 166 -3.29 -5.01 -8.95
N LEU A 167 -2.69 -4.55 -7.84
CA LEU A 167 -1.50 -5.16 -7.26
C LEU A 167 -1.76 -6.57 -6.71
N LEU A 168 -2.87 -6.74 -5.98
CA LEU A 168 -3.15 -7.97 -5.21
C LEU A 168 -3.97 -9.00 -5.98
N ASN A 169 -4.53 -8.64 -7.16
CA ASN A 169 -5.24 -9.53 -8.08
C ASN A 169 -6.29 -10.40 -7.39
N ASP A 170 -7.31 -9.77 -6.84
CA ASP A 170 -8.41 -10.45 -6.13
C ASP A 170 -7.95 -11.48 -5.07
N GLY A 171 -6.78 -11.22 -4.45
CA GLY A 171 -6.24 -12.03 -3.36
C GLY A 171 -5.16 -13.03 -3.76
N GLU A 172 -4.82 -13.18 -5.04
CA GLU A 172 -3.74 -14.10 -5.46
C GLU A 172 -2.35 -13.65 -5.00
N ARG A 173 -2.15 -12.33 -4.83
CA ARG A 173 -0.88 -11.71 -4.47
C ARG A 173 -0.91 -10.99 -3.12
N GLY A 174 -1.91 -11.26 -2.30
CA GLY A 174 -2.09 -10.68 -0.97
C GLY A 174 -3.43 -11.08 -0.38
N PHE A 175 -3.90 -10.34 0.61
CA PHE A 175 -5.17 -10.57 1.28
C PHE A 175 -6.02 -9.31 1.16
N ILE A 176 -7.24 -9.47 0.66
CA ILE A 176 -8.16 -8.36 0.41
C ILE A 176 -9.31 -8.42 1.40
N ILE A 177 -9.63 -7.27 1.99
CA ILE A 177 -10.78 -7.07 2.86
C ILE A 177 -11.75 -6.06 2.24
N PRO A 178 -13.06 -6.17 2.54
CA PRO A 178 -14.08 -5.28 1.96
C PRO A 178 -13.96 -3.84 2.44
N ILE A 179 -14.66 -2.94 1.73
CA ILE A 179 -14.88 -1.55 2.10
C ILE A 179 -16.36 -1.37 2.48
N PRO A 180 -16.67 -0.71 3.60
CA PRO A 180 -15.74 -0.17 4.61
C PRO A 180 -15.03 -1.29 5.38
N PRO A 181 -13.81 -1.05 5.90
CA PRO A 181 -13.10 -2.05 6.67
C PRO A 181 -13.82 -2.34 8.00
N ASP A 182 -13.84 -3.62 8.39
CA ASP A 182 -14.40 -4.07 9.67
C ASP A 182 -13.31 -4.66 10.55
N LYS A 183 -13.29 -4.30 11.83
CA LYS A 183 -12.26 -4.73 12.79
C LYS A 183 -12.23 -6.24 13.01
N LYS A 184 -13.37 -6.95 12.95
CA LYS A 184 -13.41 -8.40 13.11
C LYS A 184 -12.81 -9.08 11.89
N ILE A 185 -13.16 -8.61 10.68
CA ILE A 185 -12.60 -9.12 9.43
C ILE A 185 -11.08 -8.89 9.39
N ILE A 186 -10.60 -7.72 9.82
CA ILE A 186 -9.16 -7.46 9.93
C ILE A 186 -8.50 -8.44 10.90
N ALA A 187 -9.06 -8.62 12.09
CA ALA A 187 -8.53 -9.53 13.11
C ALA A 187 -8.47 -10.98 12.61
N GLU A 188 -9.54 -11.47 11.98
CA GLU A 188 -9.61 -12.82 11.39
C GLU A 188 -8.55 -13.01 10.30
N ASN A 189 -8.36 -12.01 9.41
CA ASN A 189 -7.35 -12.09 8.38
C ASN A 189 -5.92 -12.05 8.95
N ILE A 190 -5.66 -11.25 9.98
CA ILE A 190 -4.36 -11.25 10.67
C ILE A 190 -4.06 -12.65 11.20
N LEU A 191 -5.00 -13.28 11.92
CA LEU A 191 -4.84 -14.65 12.42
C LEU A 191 -4.65 -15.66 11.29
N PHE A 192 -5.41 -15.53 10.20
CA PHE A 192 -5.27 -16.41 9.04
C PHE A 192 -3.86 -16.34 8.45
N ILE A 193 -3.34 -15.11 8.22
CA ILE A 193 -2.00 -14.87 7.65
C ILE A 193 -0.91 -15.50 8.54
N ILE A 194 -1.02 -15.32 9.86
CA ILE A 194 -0.04 -15.81 10.83
C ILE A 194 -0.04 -17.35 10.87
N ASN A 195 -1.22 -17.96 10.84
CA ASN A 195 -1.38 -19.40 10.95
C ASN A 195 -1.13 -20.15 9.63
N ASN A 196 -1.16 -19.44 8.48
CA ASN A 196 -0.97 -20.01 7.14
C ASN A 196 0.28 -19.44 6.47
N LYS A 197 1.45 -19.58 7.09
CA LYS A 197 2.72 -18.98 6.63
C LYS A 197 3.11 -19.39 5.22
N GLU A 198 2.89 -20.63 4.83
CA GLU A 198 3.19 -21.11 3.48
C GLU A 198 2.40 -20.35 2.41
N GLU A 199 1.09 -20.24 2.58
CA GLU A 199 0.20 -19.50 1.67
C GLU A 199 0.56 -18.01 1.66
N SER A 200 0.82 -17.43 2.82
CA SER A 200 1.19 -16.02 2.95
C SER A 200 2.51 -15.70 2.24
N THR A 201 3.51 -16.56 2.38
CA THR A 201 4.80 -16.45 1.69
C THR A 201 4.64 -16.61 0.18
N LYS A 202 3.85 -17.59 -0.26
CA LYS A 202 3.55 -17.82 -1.68
C LYS A 202 2.92 -16.57 -2.33
N ARG A 203 1.93 -15.95 -1.68
CA ARG A 203 1.30 -14.72 -2.16
C ARG A 203 2.27 -13.55 -2.19
N ALA A 204 3.11 -13.38 -1.17
CA ALA A 204 4.13 -12.34 -1.11
C ALA A 204 5.17 -12.49 -2.25
N HIS A 205 5.63 -13.71 -2.53
CA HIS A 205 6.52 -14.00 -3.67
C HIS A 205 5.85 -13.70 -5.01
N ALA A 206 4.58 -14.10 -5.19
CA ALA A 206 3.81 -13.79 -6.40
C ALA A 206 3.67 -12.27 -6.61
N ALA A 207 3.41 -11.51 -5.53
CA ALA A 207 3.36 -10.06 -5.58
C ALA A 207 4.71 -9.45 -5.98
N LYS A 208 5.81 -9.92 -5.38
CA LYS A 208 7.17 -9.47 -5.71
C LYS A 208 7.52 -9.73 -7.18
N ALA A 209 7.26 -10.93 -7.68
CA ALA A 209 7.49 -11.27 -9.08
C ALA A 209 6.71 -10.35 -10.02
N PHE A 210 5.46 -10.03 -9.68
CA PHE A 210 4.62 -9.13 -10.46
C PHE A 210 5.17 -7.69 -10.48
N ILE A 211 5.49 -7.10 -9.32
CA ILE A 211 6.01 -5.72 -9.29
C ILE A 211 7.39 -5.61 -9.93
N SER A 212 8.22 -6.64 -9.84
CA SER A 212 9.54 -6.68 -10.49
C SER A 212 9.43 -6.58 -12.00
N LYS A 213 8.35 -7.11 -12.58
CA LYS A 213 8.09 -7.05 -14.00
C LYS A 213 7.38 -5.76 -14.44
N GLU A 214 6.39 -5.29 -13.68
CA GLU A 214 5.43 -4.27 -14.14
C GLU A 214 5.63 -2.90 -13.48
N TYR A 215 6.33 -2.83 -12.33
CA TYR A 215 6.41 -1.63 -11.48
C TYR A 215 7.85 -1.22 -11.15
N ASN A 216 8.86 -1.67 -11.88
CA ASN A 216 10.23 -1.20 -11.67
C ASN A 216 10.51 0.11 -12.42
N PHE A 217 11.47 0.90 -11.92
CA PHE A 217 11.82 2.19 -12.52
C PHE A 217 12.29 2.09 -13.96
N SER A 218 12.95 1.00 -14.37
CA SER A 218 13.40 0.83 -15.75
C SER A 218 12.21 0.68 -16.71
N VAL A 219 11.18 -0.08 -16.30
CA VAL A 219 9.94 -0.21 -17.08
C VAL A 219 9.23 1.14 -17.18
N GLN A 220 9.09 1.84 -16.06
CA GLN A 220 8.49 3.17 -16.02
C GLN A 220 9.22 4.14 -16.94
N ALA A 221 10.56 4.22 -16.84
CA ALA A 221 11.38 5.11 -17.66
C ALA A 221 11.24 4.81 -19.17
N ASN A 222 11.26 3.53 -19.56
CA ASN A 222 11.08 3.13 -20.95
C ASN A 222 9.71 3.56 -21.49
N GLN A 223 8.63 3.38 -20.72
CA GLN A 223 7.29 3.82 -21.11
C GLN A 223 7.20 5.34 -21.32
N TYR A 224 7.85 6.13 -20.46
CA TYR A 224 7.95 7.58 -20.66
C TYR A 224 8.76 7.93 -21.90
N MET A 225 9.91 7.29 -22.11
CA MET A 225 10.76 7.51 -23.29
C MET A 225 10.01 7.23 -24.60
N GLU A 226 9.23 6.15 -24.65
CA GLU A 226 8.42 5.81 -25.82
C GLU A 226 7.41 6.93 -26.16
N ILE A 227 6.78 7.54 -25.15
CA ILE A 227 5.84 8.64 -25.34
C ILE A 227 6.57 9.87 -25.91
N PHE A 228 7.72 10.24 -25.33
CA PHE A 228 8.48 11.40 -25.81
C PHE A 228 8.97 11.21 -27.23
N LEU A 229 9.54 10.05 -27.57
CA LEU A 229 10.03 9.75 -28.91
C LEU A 229 8.93 9.67 -29.99
N GLN A 230 7.70 9.28 -29.58
CA GLN A 230 6.56 9.29 -30.50
C GLN A 230 6.08 10.72 -30.78
N ASN A 231 6.16 11.63 -29.81
CA ASN A 231 5.75 13.03 -30.00
C ASN A 231 6.76 13.84 -30.81
N GLU A 232 8.07 13.58 -30.67
CA GLU A 232 9.09 14.23 -31.54
C GLU A 232 8.95 13.92 -33.06
N LYS A 233 8.32 12.79 -33.38
CA LYS A 233 8.06 12.43 -34.80
C LYS A 233 6.85 13.16 -35.41
N ILE A 234 6.10 13.92 -34.65
CA ILE A 234 4.93 14.68 -35.12
C ILE A 234 5.32 16.11 -35.47
N GLU A 235 6.49 16.61 -35.06
CA GLU A 235 6.96 17.98 -35.32
C GLU A 235 7.95 18.06 -36.52
N LEU A 236 8.18 16.99 -37.25
CA LEU A 236 8.99 16.94 -38.51
C LEU A 236 8.10 16.59 -39.72
#